data_92bb75214000854cc03d3316e4d633d3
#
_entry.id   92bb75214000854cc03d3316e4d633d3
#
_cell.length_a   1.000
_cell.length_b   1.000
_cell.length_c   1.000
_cell.angle_alpha   90.00
_cell.angle_beta   90.00
_cell.angle_gamma   90.00
#
_symmetry.space_group_name_H-M   'P 1'
#
loop_
_entity.id
_entity.type
_entity.pdbx_description
1 polymer ?
#
loop_
_entity_poly.entity_id
_entity_poly.type
_entity_poly.pdbx_seq_one_letter_code
_entity_poly.pdbx_strand_id
1 'polypeptide(L)'
;MDIEKCKAEIKRHEGEVLEVYEDSLGFKTLGIGHLCQPNDPEYKWEVGTKVSQEVVDMYYEDDFNKHLAEAVHVFGTEEAFYNLPENIQHVLVNMCFNLGGTRFSKFKNMLKACRSHDWDKMAAEMEDSRWFKQVGRRSVELQKSVLNTGK
;
A
#
# COMPACT_ATOMS: atom_id res chain seq x y z
N MET A 1 -11.86 10.65 -4.52
CA MET A 1 -11.55 9.46 -3.70
C MET A 1 -11.73 9.77 -2.23
N ASP A 2 -12.34 8.86 -1.50
CA ASP A 2 -12.45 8.97 -0.04
C ASP A 2 -11.11 8.59 0.59
N ILE A 3 -10.27 9.59 0.83
CA ILE A 3 -8.92 9.41 1.37
C ILE A 3 -8.96 8.78 2.78
N GLU A 4 -9.88 9.23 3.63
CA GLU A 4 -9.96 8.72 5.00
C GLU A 4 -10.34 7.23 5.02
N LYS A 5 -11.24 6.81 4.15
CA LYS A 5 -11.59 5.40 4.00
C LYS A 5 -10.40 4.57 3.53
N CYS A 6 -9.68 5.08 2.54
CA CYS A 6 -8.47 4.41 2.02
C CYS A 6 -7.42 4.27 3.11
N LYS A 7 -7.16 5.35 3.86
CA LYS A 7 -6.21 5.33 4.98
C LYS A 7 -6.62 4.36 6.08
N ALA A 8 -7.91 4.29 6.39
CA ALA A 8 -8.42 3.37 7.41
C ALA A 8 -8.21 1.90 7.01
N GLU A 9 -8.44 1.58 5.75
CA GLU A 9 -8.23 0.22 5.25
C GLU A 9 -6.75 -0.19 5.27
N ILE A 10 -5.86 0.72 4.84
CA ILE A 10 -4.42 0.45 4.87
C ILE A 10 -3.94 0.28 6.32
N LYS A 11 -4.39 1.15 7.22
CA LYS A 11 -4.04 1.04 8.64
C LYS A 11 -4.48 -0.31 9.22
N ARG A 12 -5.68 -0.75 8.88
CA ARG A 12 -6.20 -2.05 9.30
C ARG A 12 -5.31 -3.19 8.81
N HIS A 13 -4.83 -3.11 7.58
CA HIS A 13 -3.95 -4.12 7.01
C HIS A 13 -2.53 -4.09 7.58
N GLU A 14 -1.98 -2.89 7.79
CA GLU A 14 -0.60 -2.74 8.29
C GLU A 14 -0.49 -2.95 9.80
N GLY A 15 -1.54 -2.63 10.55
CA GLY A 15 -1.49 -2.55 11.99
C GLY A 15 -0.79 -1.28 12.46
N GLU A 16 -0.76 -1.08 13.78
CA GLU A 16 -0.11 0.08 14.39
C GLU A 16 0.68 -0.34 15.61
N VAL A 17 1.97 0.01 15.63
CA VAL A 17 2.87 -0.33 16.74
C VAL A 17 3.53 0.97 17.23
N LEU A 18 3.34 1.30 18.51
CA LEU A 18 3.86 2.54 19.11
C LEU A 18 5.26 2.32 19.71
N GLU A 19 6.08 1.62 18.97
CA GLU A 19 7.48 1.41 19.33
C GLU A 19 8.27 0.95 18.11
N VAL A 20 9.58 1.09 18.18
CA VAL A 20 10.47 0.59 17.13
C VAL A 20 10.50 -0.94 17.22
N TYR A 21 10.31 -1.61 16.09
CA TYR A 21 10.36 -3.07 16.02
C TYR A 21 11.07 -3.50 14.73
N GLU A 22 11.38 -4.77 14.62
CA GLU A 22 11.89 -5.34 13.37
C GLU A 22 10.75 -6.03 12.64
N ASP A 23 10.66 -5.79 11.32
CA ASP A 23 9.70 -6.48 10.48
C ASP A 23 10.15 -7.93 10.23
N SER A 24 9.38 -8.69 9.44
CA SER A 24 9.68 -10.09 9.14
C SER A 24 11.02 -10.28 8.43
N LEU A 25 11.58 -9.23 7.83
CA LEU A 25 12.87 -9.27 7.13
C LEU A 25 14.01 -8.68 7.98
N GLY A 26 13.72 -8.26 9.21
CA GLY A 26 14.71 -7.70 10.11
C GLY A 26 14.95 -6.22 9.97
N PHE A 27 14.11 -5.49 9.25
CA PHE A 27 14.25 -4.05 9.09
C PHE A 27 13.52 -3.29 10.19
N LYS A 28 14.16 -2.24 10.71
CA LYS A 28 13.53 -1.37 11.72
C LYS A 28 12.31 -0.68 11.15
N THR A 29 11.23 -0.78 11.88
CA THR A 29 9.92 -0.30 11.47
C THR A 29 9.22 0.31 12.69
N LEU A 30 8.28 1.20 12.47
CA LEU A 30 7.46 1.77 13.54
C LEU A 30 6.07 2.11 13.02
N GLY A 31 5.14 2.32 13.94
CA GLY A 31 3.83 2.86 13.62
C GLY A 31 3.01 2.00 12.67
N ILE A 32 2.57 2.61 11.59
CA ILE A 32 1.72 1.97 10.58
C ILE A 32 2.58 1.59 9.37
N GLY A 33 3.43 0.56 9.59
CA GLY A 33 4.28 0.06 8.53
C GLY A 33 5.36 1.03 8.03
N HIS A 34 5.77 2.01 8.86
CA HIS A 34 6.81 2.95 8.46
C HIS A 34 8.19 2.30 8.56
N LEU A 35 8.82 2.05 7.42
CA LEU A 35 10.20 1.56 7.37
C LEU A 35 11.14 2.72 7.72
N CYS A 36 11.87 2.61 8.83
CA CYS A 36 12.79 3.66 9.27
C CYS A 36 13.87 3.90 8.23
N GLN A 37 14.05 5.16 7.86
CA GLN A 37 15.04 5.60 6.87
C GLN A 37 16.29 6.15 7.58
N PRO A 38 17.46 6.15 6.93
CA PRO A 38 18.68 6.67 7.54
C PRO A 38 18.57 8.12 8.06
N ASN A 39 17.68 8.93 7.45
CA ASN A 39 17.44 10.30 7.86
C ASN A 39 16.46 10.44 9.03
N ASP A 40 15.75 9.38 9.37
CA ASP A 40 14.80 9.40 10.48
C ASP A 40 15.57 9.29 11.80
N PRO A 41 15.25 10.12 12.83
CA PRO A 41 15.87 9.98 14.14
C PRO A 41 15.77 8.55 14.69
N GLU A 42 14.63 7.90 14.48
CA GLU A 42 14.33 6.57 14.98
C GLU A 42 15.18 5.46 14.36
N TYR A 43 15.85 5.75 13.24
CA TYR A 43 16.70 4.77 12.57
C TYR A 43 17.81 4.24 13.49
N LYS A 44 18.29 5.10 14.40
CA LYS A 44 19.37 4.75 15.35
C LYS A 44 18.84 4.27 16.70
N TRP A 45 17.52 4.32 16.90
CA TRP A 45 16.93 3.90 18.18
C TRP A 45 16.89 2.39 18.27
N GLU A 46 17.02 1.89 19.49
CA GLU A 46 16.95 0.45 19.74
C GLU A 46 15.52 -0.06 19.56
N VAL A 47 15.41 -1.32 19.13
CA VAL A 47 14.13 -2.02 19.08
C VAL A 47 13.52 -2.01 20.48
N GLY A 48 12.21 -1.74 20.55
CA GLY A 48 11.49 -1.59 21.81
C GLY A 48 11.37 -0.16 22.31
N THR A 49 12.10 0.80 21.71
CA THR A 49 11.99 2.21 22.09
C THR A 49 10.60 2.72 21.73
N LYS A 50 9.93 3.35 22.69
CA LYS A 50 8.57 3.89 22.52
C LYS A 50 8.56 5.07 21.54
N VAL A 51 7.52 5.12 20.72
CA VAL A 51 7.28 6.21 19.77
C VAL A 51 5.92 6.83 20.10
N SER A 52 5.84 8.16 20.06
CA SER A 52 4.59 8.85 20.38
C SER A 52 3.56 8.66 19.26
N GLN A 53 2.28 8.77 19.63
CA GLN A 53 1.18 8.72 18.66
C GLN A 53 1.33 9.82 17.61
N GLU A 54 1.75 11.02 18.03
CA GLU A 54 1.94 12.17 17.12
C GLU A 54 2.97 11.86 16.03
N VAL A 55 4.08 11.22 16.40
CA VAL A 55 5.12 10.83 15.44
C VAL A 55 4.61 9.76 14.49
N VAL A 56 3.90 8.76 15.00
CA VAL A 56 3.31 7.72 14.18
C VAL A 56 2.33 8.32 13.17
N ASP A 57 1.48 9.23 13.61
CA ASP A 57 0.49 9.89 12.73
C ASP A 57 1.17 10.74 11.66
N MET A 58 2.24 11.44 12.01
CA MET A 58 3.02 12.25 11.06
C MET A 58 3.64 11.37 9.97
N TYR A 59 4.29 10.27 10.35
CA TYR A 59 4.88 9.36 9.38
C TYR A 59 3.81 8.72 8.50
N TYR A 60 2.67 8.35 9.08
CA TYR A 60 1.62 7.74 8.28
C TYR A 60 1.05 8.70 7.23
N GLU A 61 0.84 9.96 7.61
CA GLU A 61 0.39 10.99 6.67
C GLU A 61 1.38 11.15 5.51
N ASP A 62 2.66 11.28 5.83
CA ASP A 62 3.72 11.44 4.83
C ASP A 62 3.83 10.20 3.94
N ASP A 63 3.82 9.01 4.53
CA ASP A 63 3.93 7.76 3.78
C ASP A 63 2.72 7.55 2.87
N PHE A 64 1.53 7.85 3.37
CA PHE A 64 0.32 7.73 2.57
C PHE A 64 0.37 8.66 1.35
N ASN A 65 0.72 9.91 1.56
CA ASN A 65 0.81 10.89 0.47
C ASN A 65 1.86 10.50 -0.56
N LYS A 66 3.00 10.00 -0.10
CA LYS A 66 4.07 9.52 -0.96
C LYS A 66 3.59 8.35 -1.83
N HIS A 67 2.97 7.36 -1.21
CA HIS A 67 2.54 6.16 -1.94
C HIS A 67 1.34 6.42 -2.84
N LEU A 68 0.46 7.35 -2.47
CA LEU A 68 -0.61 7.80 -3.36
C LEU A 68 -0.01 8.43 -4.64
N ALA A 69 0.94 9.33 -4.47
CA ALA A 69 1.61 9.98 -5.61
C ALA A 69 2.33 8.94 -6.49
N GLU A 70 2.99 7.97 -5.87
CA GLU A 70 3.66 6.89 -6.60
C GLU A 70 2.65 6.04 -7.39
N ALA A 71 1.54 5.68 -6.78
CA ALA A 71 0.51 4.88 -7.44
C ALA A 71 -0.06 5.59 -8.67
N VAL A 72 -0.36 6.88 -8.52
CA VAL A 72 -0.85 7.72 -9.63
C VAL A 72 0.18 7.77 -10.76
N HIS A 73 1.44 8.03 -10.43
CA HIS A 73 2.52 8.13 -11.40
C HIS A 73 2.75 6.81 -12.15
N VAL A 74 2.78 5.69 -11.43
CA VAL A 74 2.99 4.36 -12.02
C VAL A 74 1.83 3.98 -12.92
N PHE A 75 0.60 4.31 -12.52
CA PHE A 75 -0.58 4.04 -13.35
C PHE A 75 -0.56 4.84 -14.65
N GLY A 76 -0.19 6.12 -14.57
CA GLY A 76 -0.12 7.00 -15.74
C GLY A 76 -0.30 8.47 -15.37
N THR A 77 -1.50 8.99 -15.55
CA THR A 77 -1.84 10.39 -15.26
C THR A 77 -2.82 10.48 -14.11
N GLU A 78 -2.90 11.65 -13.47
CA GLU A 78 -3.92 11.92 -12.44
C GLU A 78 -5.32 11.72 -13.00
N GLU A 79 -5.58 12.26 -14.19
CA GLU A 79 -6.88 12.14 -14.82
C GLU A 79 -7.30 10.68 -15.00
N ALA A 80 -6.40 9.87 -15.56
CA ALA A 80 -6.69 8.46 -15.80
C ALA A 80 -6.89 7.70 -14.48
N PHE A 81 -6.07 7.98 -13.48
CA PHE A 81 -6.16 7.33 -12.18
C PHE A 81 -7.49 7.66 -11.49
N TYR A 82 -7.84 8.94 -11.41
CA TYR A 82 -9.06 9.35 -10.71
C TYR A 82 -10.36 9.09 -11.50
N ASN A 83 -10.24 8.66 -12.75
CA ASN A 83 -11.37 8.14 -13.52
C ASN A 83 -11.62 6.65 -13.30
N LEU A 84 -10.73 5.96 -12.60
CA LEU A 84 -10.96 4.57 -12.21
C LEU A 84 -12.09 4.49 -11.18
N PRO A 85 -12.80 3.37 -11.10
CA PRO A 85 -13.71 3.13 -9.98
C PRO A 85 -12.98 3.34 -8.65
N GLU A 86 -13.67 3.92 -7.67
CA GLU A 86 -13.02 4.28 -6.40
C GLU A 86 -12.36 3.10 -5.70
N ASN A 87 -13.03 1.95 -5.68
CA ASN A 87 -12.46 0.75 -5.06
C ASN A 87 -11.15 0.31 -5.74
N ILE A 88 -11.03 0.53 -7.05
CA ILE A 88 -9.80 0.21 -7.79
C ILE A 88 -8.70 1.20 -7.41
N GLN A 89 -9.03 2.48 -7.27
CA GLN A 89 -8.06 3.47 -6.77
C GLN A 89 -7.50 3.03 -5.42
N HIS A 90 -8.38 2.62 -4.49
CA HIS A 90 -7.97 2.13 -3.16
C HIS A 90 -7.08 0.89 -3.26
N VAL A 91 -7.41 -0.06 -4.13
CA VAL A 91 -6.59 -1.26 -4.33
C VAL A 91 -5.16 -0.89 -4.76
N LEU A 92 -5.04 0.00 -5.73
CA LEU A 92 -3.73 0.41 -6.25
C LEU A 92 -2.90 1.12 -5.18
N VAL A 93 -3.50 2.04 -4.43
CA VAL A 93 -2.79 2.74 -3.34
C VAL A 93 -2.37 1.76 -2.25
N ASN A 94 -3.25 0.84 -1.88
CA ASN A 94 -2.98 -0.17 -0.86
C ASN A 94 -1.80 -1.06 -1.24
N MET A 95 -1.79 -1.56 -2.48
CA MET A 95 -0.68 -2.35 -3.01
C MET A 95 0.61 -1.55 -3.03
N CYS A 96 0.56 -0.31 -3.50
CA CYS A 96 1.73 0.57 -3.58
C CYS A 96 2.28 0.87 -2.20
N PHE A 97 1.43 1.12 -1.21
CA PHE A 97 1.83 1.32 0.17
C PHE A 97 2.60 0.11 0.72
N ASN A 98 2.12 -1.08 0.42
CA ASN A 98 2.73 -2.34 0.89
C ASN A 98 4.05 -2.65 0.17
N LEU A 99 4.09 -2.43 -1.15
CA LEU A 99 5.22 -2.83 -1.99
C LEU A 99 6.27 -1.75 -2.17
N GLY A 100 5.88 -0.48 -2.10
CA GLY A 100 6.67 0.64 -2.57
C GLY A 100 6.52 0.81 -4.09
N GLY A 101 6.78 2.03 -4.58
CA GLY A 101 6.54 2.37 -5.98
C GLY A 101 7.33 1.52 -6.98
N THR A 102 8.59 1.22 -6.66
CA THR A 102 9.46 0.45 -7.56
C THR A 102 8.94 -0.98 -7.78
N ARG A 103 8.62 -1.68 -6.70
CA ARG A 103 8.09 -3.05 -6.80
C ARG A 103 6.69 -3.06 -7.40
N PHE A 104 5.86 -2.09 -7.02
CA PHE A 104 4.51 -1.94 -7.58
C PHE A 104 4.56 -1.75 -9.11
N SER A 105 5.52 -0.97 -9.60
CA SER A 105 5.67 -0.69 -11.04
C SER A 105 5.96 -1.93 -11.86
N LYS A 106 6.43 -3.01 -11.23
CA LYS A 106 6.74 -4.26 -11.92
C LYS A 106 5.50 -5.10 -12.25
N PHE A 107 4.35 -4.74 -11.70
CA PHE A 107 3.08 -5.43 -11.99
C PHE A 107 2.51 -4.98 -13.34
N LYS A 108 3.29 -5.11 -14.39
CA LYS A 108 2.99 -4.54 -15.73
C LYS A 108 1.70 -5.10 -16.34
N ASN A 109 1.51 -6.41 -16.27
CA ASN A 109 0.32 -7.06 -16.85
C ASN A 109 -0.94 -6.72 -16.06
N MET A 110 -0.84 -6.66 -14.73
CA MET A 110 -1.93 -6.24 -13.88
C MET A 110 -2.35 -4.80 -14.19
N LEU A 111 -1.38 -3.90 -14.28
CA LEU A 111 -1.64 -2.48 -14.58
C LEU A 111 -2.22 -2.29 -15.99
N LYS A 112 -1.76 -3.09 -16.96
CA LYS A 112 -2.32 -3.06 -18.31
C LYS A 112 -3.79 -3.48 -18.30
N ALA A 113 -4.13 -4.56 -17.61
CA ALA A 113 -5.51 -5.00 -17.47
C ALA A 113 -6.36 -3.94 -16.76
N CYS A 114 -5.80 -3.31 -15.73
CA CYS A 114 -6.46 -2.22 -15.00
C CYS A 114 -6.78 -1.04 -15.92
N ARG A 115 -5.84 -0.64 -16.77
CA ARG A 115 -6.04 0.45 -17.74
C ARG A 115 -7.13 0.12 -18.76
N SER A 116 -7.30 -1.15 -19.07
CA SER A 116 -8.33 -1.63 -20.00
C SER A 116 -9.66 -1.91 -19.32
N HIS A 117 -9.74 -1.70 -18.01
CA HIS A 117 -10.91 -2.03 -17.19
C HIS A 117 -11.30 -3.52 -17.29
N ASP A 118 -10.32 -4.37 -17.51
CA ASP A 118 -10.49 -5.83 -17.53
C ASP A 118 -10.25 -6.37 -16.12
N TRP A 119 -11.27 -6.31 -15.29
CA TRP A 119 -11.16 -6.63 -13.86
C TRP A 119 -10.85 -8.09 -13.60
N ASP A 120 -11.41 -8.99 -14.39
CA ASP A 120 -11.14 -10.43 -14.26
C ASP A 120 -9.66 -10.72 -14.54
N LYS A 121 -9.12 -10.13 -15.59
CA LYS A 121 -7.70 -10.30 -15.91
C LYS A 121 -6.80 -9.63 -14.87
N MET A 122 -7.18 -8.44 -14.41
CA MET A 122 -6.46 -7.77 -13.33
C MET A 122 -6.35 -8.66 -12.09
N ALA A 123 -7.47 -9.25 -11.69
CA ALA A 123 -7.52 -10.16 -10.54
C ALA A 123 -6.66 -11.41 -10.75
N ALA A 124 -6.69 -11.98 -11.95
CA ALA A 124 -5.86 -13.14 -12.29
C ALA A 124 -4.37 -12.81 -12.22
N GLU A 125 -3.97 -11.64 -12.72
CA GLU A 125 -2.57 -11.21 -12.65
C GLU A 125 -2.13 -10.92 -11.22
N MET A 126 -3.03 -10.42 -10.35
CA MET A 126 -2.74 -10.29 -8.92
C MET A 126 -2.42 -11.65 -8.30
N GLU A 127 -3.25 -12.65 -8.58
CA GLU A 127 -3.11 -13.99 -8.02
C GLU A 127 -1.84 -14.69 -8.50
N ASP A 128 -1.40 -14.40 -9.73
CA ASP A 128 -0.21 -14.98 -10.33
C ASP A 128 1.07 -14.25 -9.90
N SER A 129 1.08 -13.69 -8.70
CA SER A 129 2.24 -12.97 -8.19
C SER A 129 2.75 -13.60 -6.89
N ARG A 130 4.06 -13.44 -6.66
CA ARG A 130 4.68 -13.85 -5.41
C ARG A 130 4.10 -13.05 -4.24
N TRP A 131 3.84 -11.77 -4.46
CA TRP A 131 3.21 -10.89 -3.49
C TRP A 131 1.89 -11.47 -2.96
N PHE A 132 1.04 -11.96 -3.84
CA PHE A 132 -0.26 -12.49 -3.48
C PHE A 132 -0.14 -13.63 -2.45
N LYS A 133 0.83 -14.51 -2.67
CA LYS A 133 1.07 -15.66 -1.79
C LYS A 133 1.68 -15.24 -0.45
N GLN A 134 2.57 -14.25 -0.47
CA GLN A 134 3.28 -13.79 0.72
C GLN A 134 2.38 -12.98 1.66
N VAL A 135 1.49 -12.18 1.11
CA VAL A 135 0.68 -11.24 1.89
C VAL A 135 -0.59 -11.90 2.45
N GLY A 136 -1.08 -12.94 1.79
CA GLY A 136 -2.19 -13.76 2.30
C GLY A 136 -3.53 -13.04 2.30
N ARG A 137 -4.12 -12.82 3.48
CA ARG A 137 -5.48 -12.25 3.60
C ARG A 137 -5.65 -10.90 2.91
N ARG A 138 -4.65 -10.05 3.02
CA ARG A 138 -4.68 -8.70 2.42
C ARG A 138 -4.82 -8.79 0.90
N SER A 139 -4.04 -9.65 0.27
CA SER A 139 -4.09 -9.81 -1.18
C SER A 139 -5.40 -10.42 -1.66
N VAL A 140 -5.94 -11.39 -0.94
CA VAL A 140 -7.24 -11.99 -1.24
C VAL A 140 -8.35 -10.94 -1.13
N GLU A 141 -8.33 -10.12 -0.08
CA GLU A 141 -9.31 -9.06 0.14
C GLU A 141 -9.28 -8.02 -0.99
N LEU A 142 -8.08 -7.61 -1.38
CA LEU A 142 -7.91 -6.66 -2.49
C LEU A 142 -8.37 -7.27 -3.81
N GLN A 143 -8.07 -8.52 -4.06
CA GLN A 143 -8.54 -9.24 -5.25
C GLN A 143 -10.06 -9.30 -5.31
N LYS A 144 -10.71 -9.59 -4.17
CA LYS A 144 -12.17 -9.62 -4.11
C LYS A 144 -12.79 -8.28 -4.48
N SER A 145 -12.17 -7.19 -4.02
CA SER A 145 -12.62 -5.85 -4.38
C SER A 145 -12.56 -5.65 -5.90
N VAL A 146 -11.48 -6.08 -6.53
CA VAL A 146 -11.32 -6.00 -8.00
C VAL A 146 -12.42 -6.80 -8.70
N LEU A 147 -12.64 -8.04 -8.27
CA LEU A 147 -13.64 -8.92 -8.88
C LEU A 147 -15.07 -8.41 -8.72
N ASN A 148 -15.35 -7.65 -7.67
CA ASN A 148 -16.69 -7.08 -7.42
C ASN A 148 -16.91 -5.75 -8.14
N THR A 149 -15.92 -5.24 -8.86
CA THR A 149 -16.04 -3.96 -9.57
C THR A 149 -17.11 -4.04 -10.65
N GLY A 150 -18.06 -3.11 -10.59
CA GLY A 150 -19.14 -3.04 -11.56
C GLY A 150 -20.28 -4.06 -11.34
N LYS A 151 -20.27 -4.74 -10.22
CA LYS A 151 -21.30 -5.72 -9.90
C LYS A 151 -22.24 -5.27 -8.79
#